data_39cfa11600fef697dd2cba8fce2e111f
#
_entry.id   39cfa11600fef697dd2cba8fce2e111f
#
_cell.length_a   1.000
_cell.length_b   1.000
_cell.length_c   1.000
_cell.angle_alpha   90.00
_cell.angle_beta   90.00
_cell.angle_gamma   90.00
#
_symmetry.space_group_name_H-M   'P 1'
#
loop_
_entity.id
_entity.type
_entity.pdbx_description
1 polymer ?
#
loop_
_entity_poly.entity_id
_entity_poly.type
_entity_poly.pdbx_seq_one_letter_code
_entity_poly.pdbx_strand_id
1 'polypeptide(L)'
;MINARFGTFRGLVRLALSYPQLALGQSATLRPDPADVRRLVFVCQGNICRSAFADVVARKAGARTASFGLSTTTGRPAHDPAIAAAQALGHDLSTHKALDRTDYQPQPGDLLLAMEVRQLHRLAADPRLSHLPRQLLGTWTQPMMPHLHDPYGLDDRYMAYCL
;
A
#
# COMPACT_ATOMS: atom_id res chain seq x y z
N MET A 1 16.16 -17.91 3.67
CA MET A 1 16.49 -16.50 3.40
C MET A 1 15.51 -15.80 2.44
N ILE A 2 15.09 -16.42 1.34
CA ILE A 2 14.16 -15.78 0.35
C ILE A 2 12.81 -15.43 0.99
N ASN A 3 12.20 -16.35 1.74
CA ASN A 3 10.86 -16.13 2.33
C ASN A 3 10.85 -14.99 3.36
N ALA A 4 11.90 -14.83 4.14
CA ALA A 4 11.97 -13.76 5.14
C ALA A 4 12.09 -12.35 4.54
N ARG A 5 12.58 -12.24 3.29
CA ARG A 5 12.82 -10.94 2.64
C ARG A 5 11.83 -10.61 1.54
N PHE A 6 11.29 -11.62 0.85
CA PHE A 6 10.40 -11.46 -0.31
C PHE A 6 9.03 -12.11 -0.12
N GLY A 7 8.78 -12.68 1.04
CA GLY A 7 7.55 -13.38 1.41
C GLY A 7 7.41 -14.74 0.75
N THR A 8 7.51 -14.79 -0.57
CA THR A 8 7.43 -16.03 -1.37
C THR A 8 8.31 -15.93 -2.61
N PHE A 9 8.59 -17.06 -3.25
CA PHE A 9 9.24 -17.06 -4.57
C PHE A 9 8.44 -16.25 -5.61
N ARG A 10 7.10 -16.32 -5.55
CA ARG A 10 6.22 -15.49 -6.41
C ARG A 10 6.38 -14.00 -6.12
N GLY A 11 6.60 -13.62 -4.86
CA GLY A 11 6.89 -12.24 -4.46
C GLY A 11 8.19 -11.72 -5.09
N LEU A 12 9.24 -12.53 -5.07
CA LEU A 12 10.52 -12.22 -5.73
C LEU A 12 10.36 -12.06 -7.24
N VAL A 13 9.65 -12.98 -7.91
CA VAL A 13 9.40 -12.91 -9.37
C VAL A 13 8.60 -11.64 -9.70
N ARG A 14 7.58 -11.31 -8.94
CA ARG A 14 6.77 -10.09 -9.14
C ARG A 14 7.59 -8.82 -8.92
N LEU A 15 8.48 -8.82 -7.93
CA LEU A 15 9.40 -7.71 -7.73
C LEU A 15 10.31 -7.54 -8.96
N ALA A 16 10.93 -8.62 -9.44
CA ALA A 16 11.78 -8.57 -10.64
C ALA A 16 11.02 -8.07 -11.88
N LEU A 17 9.76 -8.50 -12.08
CA LEU A 17 8.93 -8.07 -13.20
C LEU A 17 8.43 -6.62 -13.05
N SER A 18 8.34 -6.09 -11.84
CA SER A 18 7.84 -4.73 -11.63
C SER A 18 8.81 -3.65 -12.12
N TYR A 19 10.12 -3.92 -12.17
CA TYR A 19 11.10 -2.97 -12.71
C TYR A 19 10.91 -2.70 -14.21
N PRO A 20 10.90 -3.71 -15.11
CA PRO A 20 10.63 -3.45 -16.52
C PRO A 20 9.21 -2.89 -16.75
N GLN A 21 8.19 -3.29 -15.99
CA GLN A 21 6.85 -2.71 -16.10
C GLN A 21 6.85 -1.21 -15.82
N LEU A 22 7.62 -0.74 -14.82
CA LEU A 22 7.80 0.69 -14.55
C LEU A 22 8.56 1.39 -15.68
N ALA A 23 9.69 0.82 -16.10
CA ALA A 23 10.56 1.40 -17.13
C ALA A 23 9.85 1.56 -18.48
N LEU A 24 8.98 0.61 -18.83
CA LEU A 24 8.20 0.60 -20.09
C LEU A 24 6.85 1.34 -19.97
N GLY A 25 6.55 1.99 -18.83
CA GLY A 25 5.27 2.69 -18.63
C GLY A 25 4.05 1.78 -18.52
N GLN A 26 4.25 0.47 -18.28
CA GLN A 26 3.18 -0.54 -18.21
C GLN A 26 2.57 -0.69 -16.80
N SER A 27 2.96 0.15 -15.86
CA SER A 27 2.52 0.07 -14.45
C SER A 27 1.22 0.80 -14.14
N ALA A 28 0.61 1.47 -15.11
CA ALA A 28 -0.56 2.33 -14.95
C ALA A 28 -0.35 3.46 -13.91
N THR A 29 0.89 3.91 -13.71
CA THR A 29 1.19 5.08 -12.89
C THR A 29 0.65 6.36 -13.53
N LEU A 30 0.18 7.28 -12.69
CA LEU A 30 -0.21 8.63 -13.10
C LEU A 30 0.44 9.60 -12.10
N ARG A 31 1.45 10.36 -12.56
CA ARG A 31 2.20 11.27 -11.70
C ARG A 31 1.43 12.56 -11.45
N PRO A 32 1.34 13.03 -10.19
CA PRO A 32 0.80 14.34 -9.90
C PRO A 32 1.83 15.43 -10.19
N ASP A 33 1.36 16.68 -10.29
CA ASP A 33 2.19 17.82 -9.92
C ASP A 33 2.35 17.78 -8.38
N PRO A 34 3.57 17.79 -7.84
CA PRO A 34 3.79 17.77 -6.38
C PRO A 34 3.07 18.90 -5.64
N ALA A 35 2.90 20.06 -6.29
CA ALA A 35 2.19 21.20 -5.72
C ALA A 35 0.68 20.95 -5.52
N ASP A 36 0.11 20.00 -6.24
CA ASP A 36 -1.30 19.65 -6.15
C ASP A 36 -1.59 18.59 -5.10
N VAL A 37 -0.56 17.87 -4.59
CA VAL A 37 -0.76 16.82 -3.59
C VAL A 37 -1.13 17.43 -2.23
N ARG A 38 -2.29 17.05 -1.71
CA ARG A 38 -2.82 17.51 -0.42
C ARG A 38 -2.98 16.38 0.59
N ARG A 39 -3.12 15.15 0.14
CA ARG A 39 -3.33 13.98 1.00
C ARG A 39 -2.69 12.73 0.38
N LEU A 40 -2.00 11.95 1.19
CA LEU A 40 -1.47 10.63 0.80
C LEU A 40 -2.52 9.57 1.11
N VAL A 41 -2.84 8.73 0.14
CA VAL A 41 -3.86 7.69 0.30
C VAL A 41 -3.24 6.32 0.04
N PHE A 42 -3.05 5.55 1.09
CA PHE A 42 -2.39 4.25 1.00
C PHE A 42 -3.37 3.15 0.64
N VAL A 43 -3.03 2.36 -0.38
CA VAL A 43 -3.92 1.34 -0.95
C VAL A 43 -3.24 -0.02 -0.95
N CYS A 44 -3.92 -1.03 -0.41
CA CYS A 44 -3.51 -2.43 -0.56
C CYS A 44 -4.73 -3.32 -0.81
N GLN A 45 -4.59 -4.66 -0.71
CA GLN A 45 -5.71 -5.56 -0.96
C GLN A 45 -6.78 -5.45 0.13
N GLY A 46 -6.39 -5.60 1.41
CA GLY A 46 -7.32 -5.76 2.53
C GLY A 46 -7.42 -4.56 3.48
N ASN A 47 -6.55 -3.57 3.38
CA ASN A 47 -6.43 -2.42 4.32
C ASN A 47 -6.32 -2.86 5.81
N ILE A 48 -5.66 -3.98 6.07
CA ILE A 48 -5.49 -4.54 7.43
C ILE A 48 -4.03 -4.76 7.84
N CYS A 49 -3.07 -4.57 6.91
CA CYS A 49 -1.62 -4.69 7.15
C CYS A 49 -0.90 -3.47 6.56
N ARG A 50 -0.37 -3.58 5.32
CA ARG A 50 0.53 -2.61 4.68
C ARG A 50 -0.01 -1.19 4.61
N SER A 51 -1.19 -0.97 4.02
CA SER A 51 -1.75 0.38 3.88
C SER A 51 -2.21 0.96 5.22
N ALA A 52 -2.67 0.12 6.15
CA ALA A 52 -3.00 0.52 7.51
C ALA A 52 -1.76 1.05 8.25
N PHE A 53 -0.65 0.31 8.16
CA PHE A 53 0.61 0.71 8.77
C PHE A 53 1.17 1.99 8.14
N ALA A 54 1.24 2.06 6.82
CA ALA A 54 1.73 3.23 6.11
C ALA A 54 0.92 4.50 6.46
N ASP A 55 -0.40 4.38 6.60
CA ASP A 55 -1.28 5.47 7.03
C ASP A 55 -0.92 5.98 8.44
N VAL A 56 -0.75 5.08 9.40
CA VAL A 56 -0.40 5.45 10.78
C VAL A 56 0.98 6.10 10.85
N VAL A 57 1.98 5.54 10.15
CA VAL A 57 3.34 6.10 10.12
C VAL A 57 3.37 7.49 9.51
N ALA A 58 2.74 7.67 8.35
CA ALA A 58 2.73 8.96 7.67
C ALA A 58 1.94 10.02 8.45
N ARG A 59 0.83 9.63 9.10
CA ARG A 59 0.06 10.52 9.97
C ARG A 59 0.87 10.96 11.18
N LYS A 60 1.61 10.04 11.81
CA LYS A 60 2.53 10.36 12.92
C LYS A 60 3.63 11.31 12.49
N ALA A 61 4.06 11.24 11.23
CA ALA A 61 5.02 12.17 10.63
C ALA A 61 4.40 13.53 10.22
N GLY A 62 3.11 13.76 10.50
CA GLY A 62 2.43 15.03 10.23
C GLY A 62 1.76 15.14 8.85
N ALA A 63 1.74 14.07 8.04
CA ALA A 63 1.07 14.09 6.75
C ALA A 63 -0.47 13.97 6.92
N ARG A 64 -1.22 14.61 6.02
CA ARG A 64 -2.65 14.31 5.85
C ARG A 64 -2.77 12.99 5.09
N THR A 65 -3.47 12.03 5.67
CA THR A 65 -3.51 10.67 5.13
C THR A 65 -4.90 10.09 5.11
N ALA A 66 -5.07 9.05 4.31
CA ALA A 66 -6.18 8.10 4.34
C ALA A 66 -5.67 6.74 3.86
N SER A 67 -6.45 5.69 4.08
CA SER A 67 -6.15 4.38 3.50
C SER A 67 -7.42 3.60 3.19
N PHE A 68 -7.37 2.73 2.18
CA PHE A 68 -8.47 1.82 1.87
C PHE A 68 -7.96 0.51 1.25
N GLY A 69 -8.85 -0.50 1.24
CA GLY A 69 -8.62 -1.80 0.62
C GLY A 69 -9.37 -1.96 -0.69
N LEU A 70 -8.74 -2.63 -1.65
CA LEU A 70 -9.36 -2.93 -2.94
C LEU A 70 -10.41 -4.04 -2.86
N SER A 71 -10.40 -4.83 -1.79
CA SER A 71 -11.35 -5.92 -1.53
C SER A 71 -11.28 -6.27 -0.04
N THR A 72 -12.14 -5.68 0.74
CA THR A 72 -12.22 -5.86 2.18
C THR A 72 -13.67 -5.64 2.65
N THR A 73 -13.88 -5.66 3.94
CA THR A 73 -15.15 -5.21 4.56
C THR A 73 -14.85 -4.00 5.42
N THR A 74 -15.56 -2.91 5.20
CA THR A 74 -15.43 -1.70 6.02
C THR A 74 -15.70 -2.02 7.48
N GLY A 75 -14.86 -1.47 8.36
CA GLY A 75 -14.92 -1.71 9.80
C GLY A 75 -14.10 -2.92 10.28
N ARG A 76 -13.54 -3.75 9.37
CA ARG A 76 -12.68 -4.87 9.76
C ARG A 76 -11.44 -4.35 10.51
N PRO A 77 -11.07 -4.95 11.68
CA PRO A 77 -9.86 -4.55 12.39
C PRO A 77 -8.59 -4.89 11.62
N ALA A 78 -7.48 -4.26 11.98
CA ALA A 78 -6.17 -4.65 11.50
C ALA A 78 -5.87 -6.12 11.85
N HIS A 79 -5.01 -6.75 11.07
CA HIS A 79 -4.58 -8.14 11.29
C HIS A 79 -3.68 -8.24 12.53
N ASP A 80 -3.95 -9.17 13.44
CA ASP A 80 -3.22 -9.28 14.71
C ASP A 80 -1.69 -9.33 14.55
N PRO A 81 -1.10 -10.13 13.62
CA PRO A 81 0.33 -10.07 13.35
C PRO A 81 0.83 -8.70 12.88
N ALA A 82 0.02 -7.94 12.15
CA ALA A 82 0.39 -6.58 11.74
C ALA A 82 0.33 -5.59 12.92
N ILE A 83 -0.64 -5.76 13.84
CA ILE A 83 -0.70 -4.98 15.10
C ILE A 83 0.57 -5.23 15.90
N ALA A 84 0.94 -6.50 16.12
CA ALA A 84 2.13 -6.87 16.88
C ALA A 84 3.42 -6.32 16.24
N ALA A 85 3.58 -6.46 14.92
CA ALA A 85 4.74 -5.94 14.20
C ALA A 85 4.82 -4.40 14.24
N ALA A 86 3.69 -3.71 14.08
CA ALA A 86 3.62 -2.25 14.19
C ALA A 86 3.99 -1.77 15.60
N GLN A 87 3.51 -2.45 16.62
CA GLN A 87 3.81 -2.14 18.03
C GLN A 87 5.30 -2.28 18.33
N ALA A 88 5.96 -3.31 17.80
CA ALA A 88 7.40 -3.49 17.91
C ALA A 88 8.19 -2.35 17.24
N LEU A 89 7.63 -1.69 16.24
CA LEU A 89 8.17 -0.52 15.56
C LEU A 89 7.72 0.82 16.17
N GLY A 90 6.99 0.80 17.30
CA GLY A 90 6.54 2.00 18.02
C GLY A 90 5.29 2.67 17.42
N HIS A 91 4.49 1.90 16.68
CA HIS A 91 3.23 2.37 16.09
C HIS A 91 2.04 1.53 16.55
N ASP A 92 0.87 2.14 16.66
CA ASP A 92 -0.36 1.49 17.12
C ASP A 92 -1.38 1.33 15.97
N LEU A 93 -1.71 0.09 15.65
CA LEU A 93 -2.78 -0.28 14.71
C LEU A 93 -4.04 -0.80 15.39
N SER A 94 -4.09 -0.86 16.72
CA SER A 94 -5.20 -1.50 17.45
C SER A 94 -6.56 -0.85 17.20
N THR A 95 -6.57 0.44 16.93
CA THR A 95 -7.80 1.21 16.65
C THR A 95 -8.14 1.29 15.16
N HIS A 96 -7.26 0.77 14.28
CA HIS A 96 -7.48 0.84 12.84
C HIS A 96 -8.73 0.06 12.42
N LYS A 97 -9.50 0.67 11.52
CA LYS A 97 -10.65 0.04 10.85
C LYS A 97 -10.44 0.13 9.34
N ALA A 98 -10.46 -1.01 8.69
CA ALA A 98 -10.37 -1.07 7.24
C ALA A 98 -11.53 -0.31 6.58
N LEU A 99 -11.25 0.31 5.45
CA LEU A 99 -12.24 0.95 4.58
C LEU A 99 -12.23 0.22 3.24
N ASP A 100 -13.38 -0.23 2.76
CA ASP A 100 -13.49 -0.76 1.40
C ASP A 100 -13.44 0.38 0.37
N ARG A 101 -12.93 0.10 -0.83
CA ARG A 101 -12.84 1.07 -1.93
C ARG A 101 -14.18 1.68 -2.32
N THR A 102 -15.29 0.94 -2.14
CA THR A 102 -16.64 1.42 -2.45
C THR A 102 -17.10 2.52 -1.52
N ASP A 103 -16.63 2.49 -0.28
CA ASP A 103 -16.95 3.48 0.75
C ASP A 103 -15.95 4.64 0.80
N TYR A 104 -14.80 4.48 0.10
CA TYR A 104 -13.81 5.53 0.00
C TYR A 104 -14.35 6.73 -0.80
N GLN A 105 -14.19 7.94 -0.23
CA GLN A 105 -14.58 9.19 -0.87
C GLN A 105 -13.34 9.95 -1.35
N PRO A 106 -13.10 9.97 -2.68
CA PRO A 106 -12.01 10.73 -3.28
C PRO A 106 -12.11 12.23 -2.97
N GLN A 107 -10.96 12.86 -2.73
CA GLN A 107 -10.87 14.29 -2.50
C GLN A 107 -9.89 14.93 -3.48
N PRO A 108 -10.07 16.23 -3.83
CA PRO A 108 -9.07 16.95 -4.59
C PRO A 108 -7.71 16.93 -3.90
N GLY A 109 -6.66 16.61 -4.65
CA GLY A 109 -5.30 16.52 -4.13
C GLY A 109 -4.94 15.18 -3.50
N ASP A 110 -5.76 14.13 -3.67
CA ASP A 110 -5.40 12.77 -3.29
C ASP A 110 -4.32 12.20 -4.21
N LEU A 111 -3.26 11.66 -3.62
CA LEU A 111 -2.28 10.81 -4.28
C LEU A 111 -2.44 9.37 -3.78
N LEU A 112 -2.86 8.46 -4.66
CA LEU A 112 -3.01 7.05 -4.34
C LEU A 112 -1.64 6.34 -4.36
N LEU A 113 -1.25 5.71 -3.25
CA LEU A 113 0.00 4.99 -3.08
C LEU A 113 -0.29 3.50 -2.92
N ALA A 114 -0.10 2.73 -4.00
CA ALA A 114 -0.34 1.29 -4.03
C ALA A 114 0.92 0.49 -3.69
N MET A 115 0.75 -0.74 -3.24
CA MET A 115 1.84 -1.64 -2.85
C MET A 115 2.36 -2.48 -4.02
N GLU A 116 1.55 -2.63 -5.09
CA GLU A 116 1.82 -3.57 -6.19
C GLU A 116 1.28 -3.01 -7.51
N VAL A 117 1.95 -3.33 -8.64
CA VAL A 117 1.53 -2.89 -10.00
C VAL A 117 0.10 -3.32 -10.32
N ARG A 118 -0.30 -4.55 -9.96
CA ARG A 118 -1.68 -5.03 -10.18
C ARG A 118 -2.75 -4.18 -9.47
N GLN A 119 -2.39 -3.54 -8.34
CA GLN A 119 -3.29 -2.64 -7.63
C GLN A 119 -3.45 -1.33 -8.40
N LEU A 120 -2.37 -0.79 -9.00
CA LEU A 120 -2.46 0.38 -9.87
C LEU A 120 -3.37 0.14 -11.08
N HIS A 121 -3.29 -1.04 -11.71
CA HIS A 121 -4.20 -1.40 -12.81
C HIS A 121 -5.66 -1.43 -12.36
N ARG A 122 -5.95 -1.96 -11.17
CA ARG A 122 -7.30 -1.97 -10.62
C ARG A 122 -7.81 -0.57 -10.30
N LEU A 123 -6.95 0.32 -9.79
CA LEU A 123 -7.29 1.73 -9.57
C LEU A 123 -7.54 2.47 -10.89
N ALA A 124 -6.73 2.20 -11.91
CA ALA A 124 -6.90 2.78 -13.24
C ALA A 124 -8.19 2.32 -13.94
N ALA A 125 -8.65 1.10 -13.65
CA ALA A 125 -9.88 0.54 -14.21
C ALA A 125 -11.16 0.97 -13.46
N ASP A 126 -11.03 1.56 -12.26
CA ASP A 126 -12.20 2.04 -11.49
C ASP A 126 -12.57 3.46 -11.96
N PRO A 127 -13.76 3.68 -12.55
CA PRO A 127 -14.16 4.99 -13.08
C PRO A 127 -14.14 6.12 -12.03
N ARG A 128 -14.35 5.78 -10.76
CA ARG A 128 -14.34 6.75 -9.64
C ARG A 128 -12.94 7.19 -9.26
N LEU A 129 -11.92 6.38 -9.55
CA LEU A 129 -10.54 6.54 -9.10
C LEU A 129 -9.55 6.74 -10.26
N SER A 130 -9.96 6.43 -11.50
CA SER A 130 -9.08 6.43 -12.67
C SER A 130 -8.43 7.78 -12.99
N HIS A 131 -9.07 8.87 -12.60
CA HIS A 131 -8.57 10.23 -12.80
C HIS A 131 -7.57 10.68 -11.73
N LEU A 132 -7.49 9.97 -10.59
CA LEU A 132 -6.60 10.36 -9.50
C LEU A 132 -5.15 9.98 -9.80
N PRO A 133 -4.19 10.84 -9.42
CA PRO A 133 -2.78 10.50 -9.43
C PRO A 133 -2.51 9.24 -8.60
N ARG A 134 -1.63 8.37 -9.11
CA ARG A 134 -1.32 7.09 -8.46
C ARG A 134 0.10 6.63 -8.74
N GLN A 135 0.76 6.11 -7.71
CA GLN A 135 2.14 5.63 -7.78
C GLN A 135 2.30 4.39 -6.91
N LEU A 136 3.46 3.73 -7.04
CA LEU A 136 3.85 2.65 -6.14
C LEU A 136 4.59 3.22 -4.94
N LEU A 137 4.15 2.88 -3.72
CA LEU A 137 4.83 3.29 -2.49
C LEU A 137 6.30 2.85 -2.47
N GLY A 138 6.57 1.62 -2.90
CA GLY A 138 7.92 1.07 -2.90
C GLY A 138 8.90 1.71 -3.90
N THR A 139 8.46 2.64 -4.76
CA THR A 139 9.39 3.44 -5.58
C THR A 139 10.13 4.52 -4.78
N TRP A 140 9.66 4.79 -3.56
CA TRP A 140 10.25 5.76 -2.64
C TRP A 140 11.16 5.11 -1.58
N THR A 141 11.31 3.79 -1.60
CA THR A 141 12.22 3.07 -0.67
C THR A 141 13.65 3.04 -1.19
N GLN A 142 14.62 2.84 -0.28
CA GLN A 142 16.03 2.65 -0.62
C GLN A 142 16.53 1.33 -0.03
N PRO A 143 16.87 0.33 -0.88
CA PRO A 143 16.76 0.34 -2.34
C PRO A 143 15.30 0.40 -2.80
N MET A 144 15.07 0.89 -4.04
CA MET A 144 13.74 0.94 -4.62
C MET A 144 13.15 -0.48 -4.74
N MET A 145 11.93 -0.67 -4.20
CA MET A 145 11.21 -1.95 -4.21
C MET A 145 9.80 -1.77 -4.75
N PRO A 146 9.59 -1.74 -6.07
CA PRO A 146 8.30 -1.44 -6.69
C PRO A 146 7.18 -2.43 -6.36
N HIS A 147 7.51 -3.59 -5.78
CA HIS A 147 6.55 -4.59 -5.35
C HIS A 147 6.73 -4.91 -3.87
N LEU A 148 5.81 -4.44 -3.05
CA LEU A 148 5.72 -4.79 -1.64
C LEU A 148 4.74 -5.96 -1.51
N HIS A 149 5.28 -7.19 -1.46
CA HIS A 149 4.48 -8.42 -1.47
C HIS A 149 3.54 -8.49 -0.27
N ASP A 150 2.36 -9.14 -0.46
CA ASP A 150 1.35 -9.24 0.61
C ASP A 150 1.82 -10.16 1.73
N PRO A 151 1.95 -9.66 2.98
CA PRO A 151 2.36 -10.48 4.12
C PRO A 151 1.23 -11.31 4.72
N TYR A 152 -0.02 -11.10 4.31
CA TYR A 152 -1.18 -11.79 4.87
C TYR A 152 -1.09 -13.31 4.63
N GLY A 153 -1.17 -14.08 5.71
CA GLY A 153 -1.06 -15.55 5.67
C GLY A 153 0.38 -16.07 5.52
N LEU A 154 1.38 -15.20 5.62
CA LEU A 154 2.80 -15.57 5.67
C LEU A 154 3.32 -15.51 7.12
N ASP A 155 4.61 -15.84 7.32
CA ASP A 155 5.19 -15.86 8.66
C ASP A 155 5.36 -14.44 9.26
N ASP A 156 5.42 -14.36 10.59
CA ASP A 156 5.53 -13.10 11.31
C ASP A 156 6.85 -12.35 11.03
N ARG A 157 7.91 -13.07 10.63
CA ARG A 157 9.19 -12.45 10.25
C ARG A 157 9.03 -11.64 8.98
N TYR A 158 8.28 -12.18 8.01
CA TYR A 158 8.01 -11.43 6.80
C TYR A 158 7.04 -10.28 7.06
N MET A 159 6.04 -10.45 7.94
CA MET A 159 5.18 -9.36 8.37
C MET A 159 6.00 -8.19 8.92
N ALA A 160 6.90 -8.45 9.87
CA ALA A 160 7.77 -7.44 10.46
C ALA A 160 8.74 -6.80 9.46
N TYR A 161 9.17 -7.53 8.42
CA TYR A 161 10.02 -7.00 7.36
C TYR A 161 9.26 -6.13 6.36
N CYS A 162 7.99 -6.45 6.12
CA CYS A 162 7.14 -5.79 5.12
C CYS A 162 6.57 -4.44 5.61
N LEU A 163 6.43 -4.27 6.92
CA LEU A 163 5.96 -3.04 7.56
C LEU A 163 7.12 -2.10 7.88
#